data_9e1caec727a669ced541500729ff306b
#
_entry.id   9e1caec727a669ced541500729ff306b
#
_cell.length_a   1.000
_cell.length_b   1.000
_cell.length_c   1.000
_cell.angle_alpha   90.00
_cell.angle_beta   90.00
_cell.angle_gamma   90.00
#
_symmetry.space_group_name_H-M   'P 1'
#
loop_
_entity.id
_entity.type
_entity.pdbx_description
1 polymer ?
#
loop_
_entity_poly.entity_id
_entity_poly.type
_entity_poly.pdbx_seq_one_letter_code
_entity_poly.pdbx_strand_id
1 'polypeptide(L)'
;MSDIVVERLDNGLVVAFERIEGMATASMCWLIPAGTAGDPEGAAGEGEASVLSEMILRGAGALDSRQYSDALDALGCERRTTANPFHVLMTATALGSKLADALPLLTDAVLRPRLEADHLDPVRRLALQALEGLTDDPQHLVMLRLGLRFLPPPYNRTGYGHADGLNRLTIEGLRQTWKRRAVPGGSILSFAGAVDAKALLPLMKSLFKDWKGSTSEPDQTGAPARGVDHMELPTSQTHLAIALPAPVDSHADATALRLASMVLGGESSSRLFTEVREKRGLCYSVGGSVSLGRDRGMLQIYAGSTPQRAGQTLACIRGELERFASGITQEEFDRARTGLKSRVIMQGESAAARASSAAGDLFRLGKVRSLADMAAAIDGLTLASVNAAIARHWGKGWMHDFTLATIGPAPLEAAR
;
A
#
# COMPACT_ATOMS: atom_id res chain seq x y z
N MET A 1 -5.91 1.84 -27.57
CA MET A 1 -6.65 1.31 -26.40
C MET A 1 -5.79 0.22 -25.80
N SER A 2 -5.52 0.24 -24.50
CA SER A 2 -4.81 -0.88 -23.86
C SER A 2 -5.70 -2.13 -23.92
N ASP A 3 -5.13 -3.24 -24.40
CA ASP A 3 -5.82 -4.52 -24.46
C ASP A 3 -5.63 -5.21 -23.10
N ILE A 4 -6.68 -5.21 -22.28
CA ILE A 4 -6.64 -5.80 -20.94
C ILE A 4 -7.30 -7.18 -21.02
N VAL A 5 -6.53 -8.22 -20.70
CA VAL A 5 -7.01 -9.60 -20.62
C VAL A 5 -6.94 -10.05 -19.17
N VAL A 6 -8.05 -10.56 -18.63
CA VAL A 6 -8.12 -11.15 -17.27
C VAL A 6 -8.56 -12.59 -17.40
N GLU A 7 -7.79 -13.51 -16.82
CA GLU A 7 -8.04 -14.95 -16.81
C GLU A 7 -7.99 -15.48 -15.37
N ARG A 8 -8.87 -16.43 -15.08
CA ARG A 8 -8.79 -17.24 -13.87
C ARG A 8 -8.34 -18.64 -14.26
N LEU A 9 -7.18 -19.04 -13.76
CA LEU A 9 -6.67 -20.39 -14.00
C LEU A 9 -7.46 -21.44 -13.18
N ASP A 10 -7.39 -22.71 -13.61
CA ASP A 10 -8.12 -23.82 -12.98
C ASP A 10 -7.78 -24.02 -11.50
N ASN A 11 -6.57 -23.60 -11.07
CA ASN A 11 -6.13 -23.64 -9.68
C ASN A 11 -6.60 -22.46 -8.84
N GLY A 12 -7.32 -21.50 -9.43
CA GLY A 12 -7.86 -20.32 -8.76
C GLY A 12 -6.98 -19.06 -8.81
N LEU A 13 -5.77 -19.14 -9.36
CA LEU A 13 -4.93 -17.94 -9.60
C LEU A 13 -5.63 -17.02 -10.59
N VAL A 14 -5.75 -15.73 -10.25
CA VAL A 14 -6.22 -14.69 -11.17
C VAL A 14 -5.03 -14.01 -11.84
N VAL A 15 -5.07 -13.92 -13.16
CA VAL A 15 -4.00 -13.31 -13.96
C VAL A 15 -4.56 -12.20 -14.79
N ALA A 16 -3.85 -11.06 -14.85
CA ALA A 16 -4.19 -9.95 -15.74
C ALA A 16 -2.99 -9.58 -16.61
N PHE A 17 -3.29 -9.20 -17.85
CA PHE A 17 -2.31 -8.66 -18.81
C PHE A 17 -2.82 -7.34 -19.35
N GLU A 18 -1.96 -6.33 -19.38
CA GLU A 18 -2.20 -5.06 -20.02
C GLU A 18 -1.07 -4.75 -21.01
N ARG A 19 -1.32 -4.97 -22.29
CA ARG A 19 -0.37 -4.59 -23.32
C ARG A 19 -0.35 -3.08 -23.50
N ILE A 20 0.83 -2.47 -23.41
CA ILE A 20 1.03 -1.04 -23.61
C ILE A 20 1.95 -0.87 -24.82
N GLU A 21 1.42 -0.31 -25.90
CA GLU A 21 2.15 -0.07 -27.13
C GLU A 21 3.31 0.92 -26.91
N GLY A 22 4.43 0.70 -27.60
CA GLY A 22 5.60 1.56 -27.51
C GLY A 22 6.51 1.33 -26.32
N MET A 23 6.11 0.50 -25.34
CA MET A 23 7.00 0.11 -24.25
C MET A 23 7.94 -1.01 -24.66
N ALA A 24 9.21 -0.91 -24.23
CA ALA A 24 10.19 -1.98 -24.36
C ALA A 24 10.28 -2.87 -23.11
N THR A 25 9.84 -2.36 -21.96
CA THR A 25 9.85 -3.07 -20.67
C THR A 25 8.52 -3.74 -20.39
N ALA A 26 8.58 -4.83 -19.64
CA ALA A 26 7.43 -5.51 -19.06
C ALA A 26 7.61 -5.61 -17.54
N SER A 27 6.55 -5.35 -16.82
CA SER A 27 6.54 -5.46 -15.35
C SER A 27 5.46 -6.43 -14.90
N MET A 28 5.72 -7.08 -13.77
CA MET A 28 4.73 -7.87 -13.06
C MET A 28 4.51 -7.36 -11.64
N CYS A 29 3.30 -7.61 -11.12
CA CYS A 29 2.94 -7.44 -9.73
C CYS A 29 2.18 -8.67 -9.26
N TRP A 30 2.70 -9.36 -8.25
CA TRP A 30 2.11 -10.57 -7.69
C TRP A 30 1.68 -10.31 -6.24
N LEU A 31 0.38 -10.43 -5.97
CA LEU A 31 -0.20 -10.41 -4.64
C LEU A 31 -0.32 -11.85 -4.15
N ILE A 32 0.49 -12.24 -3.16
CA ILE A 32 0.52 -13.57 -2.57
C ILE A 32 -0.17 -13.46 -1.20
N PRO A 33 -1.19 -14.26 -0.88
CA PRO A 33 -2.02 -14.08 0.34
C PRO A 33 -1.29 -14.51 1.63
N ALA A 34 -0.09 -14.02 1.84
CA ALA A 34 0.79 -14.29 2.97
C ALA A 34 1.16 -13.00 3.74
N GLY A 35 0.21 -12.06 3.85
CA GLY A 35 0.41 -10.77 4.50
C GLY A 35 0.45 -10.83 6.03
N THR A 36 0.82 -9.70 6.65
CA THR A 36 1.09 -9.58 8.10
C THR A 36 -0.14 -9.84 8.98
N ALA A 37 -1.36 -9.62 8.47
CA ALA A 37 -2.57 -9.97 9.21
C ALA A 37 -2.66 -11.47 9.53
N GLY A 38 -1.97 -12.32 8.77
CA GLY A 38 -1.90 -13.76 8.99
C GLY A 38 -0.77 -14.23 9.89
N ASP A 39 0.06 -13.36 10.40
CA ASP A 39 1.06 -13.70 11.40
C ASP A 39 0.34 -14.21 12.67
N PRO A 40 0.96 -15.08 13.49
CA PRO A 40 0.38 -15.52 14.75
C PRO A 40 -0.01 -14.34 15.67
N GLU A 41 -0.98 -14.57 16.56
CA GLU A 41 -1.48 -13.53 17.44
C GLU A 41 -0.44 -13.07 18.49
N GLY A 42 -0.51 -11.76 18.80
CA GLY A 42 0.33 -11.10 19.79
C GLY A 42 1.73 -10.74 19.30
N ALA A 43 2.39 -9.85 20.04
CA ALA A 43 3.71 -9.33 19.70
C ALA A 43 4.75 -10.45 19.44
N ALA A 44 4.64 -11.57 20.17
CA ALA A 44 5.53 -12.72 20.01
C ALA A 44 5.32 -13.54 18.73
N GLY A 45 4.26 -13.27 17.97
CA GLY A 45 3.96 -13.94 16.70
C GLY A 45 4.23 -13.06 15.48
N GLU A 46 4.31 -11.73 15.64
CA GLU A 46 4.42 -10.81 14.53
C GLU A 46 5.83 -10.76 13.93
N GLY A 47 5.92 -10.79 12.60
CA GLY A 47 7.16 -10.65 11.83
C GLY A 47 7.40 -11.75 10.79
N GLU A 48 6.58 -12.81 10.74
CA GLU A 48 6.74 -13.91 9.78
C GLU A 48 6.64 -13.40 8.33
N ALA A 49 5.59 -12.64 8.01
CA ALA A 49 5.37 -12.14 6.64
C ALA A 49 6.51 -11.23 6.16
N SER A 50 7.05 -10.40 7.06
CA SER A 50 8.17 -9.50 6.75
C SER A 50 9.45 -10.27 6.43
N VAL A 51 9.79 -11.25 7.27
CA VAL A 51 10.97 -12.09 7.07
C VAL A 51 10.79 -12.99 5.86
N LEU A 52 9.61 -13.57 5.64
CA LEU A 52 9.30 -14.37 4.46
C LEU A 52 9.45 -13.56 3.17
N SER A 53 8.99 -12.31 3.16
CA SER A 53 9.11 -11.47 1.97
C SER A 53 10.56 -11.31 1.52
N GLU A 54 11.51 -11.24 2.42
CA GLU A 54 12.94 -11.17 2.11
C GLU A 54 13.54 -12.55 1.81
N MET A 55 13.15 -13.59 2.56
CA MET A 55 13.70 -14.94 2.46
C MET A 55 13.40 -15.62 1.13
N ILE A 56 12.25 -15.36 0.49
CA ILE A 56 11.87 -16.00 -0.78
C ILE A 56 12.76 -15.61 -1.96
N LEU A 57 13.50 -14.50 -1.86
CA LEU A 57 14.48 -14.08 -2.86
C LEU A 57 15.89 -14.63 -2.59
N ARG A 58 16.10 -15.39 -1.51
CA ARG A 58 17.42 -15.95 -1.13
C ARG A 58 17.59 -17.39 -1.58
N GLY A 59 17.40 -17.61 -2.88
CA GLY A 59 17.49 -18.91 -3.54
C GLY A 59 16.13 -19.56 -3.77
N ALA A 60 15.98 -20.18 -4.94
CA ALA A 60 14.74 -20.80 -5.39
C ALA A 60 15.01 -21.98 -6.33
N GLY A 61 14.15 -22.98 -6.31
CA GLY A 61 14.32 -24.20 -7.10
C GLY A 61 15.64 -24.90 -6.80
N ALA A 62 16.47 -25.09 -7.83
CA ALA A 62 17.79 -25.67 -7.70
C ALA A 62 18.91 -24.66 -7.38
N LEU A 63 18.63 -23.35 -7.50
CA LEU A 63 19.61 -22.28 -7.39
C LEU A 63 19.73 -21.79 -5.96
N ASP A 64 20.97 -21.70 -5.45
CA ASP A 64 21.26 -21.02 -4.19
C ASP A 64 21.05 -19.49 -4.34
N SER A 65 21.23 -18.75 -3.23
CA SER A 65 20.98 -17.32 -3.18
C SER A 65 21.80 -16.52 -4.21
N ARG A 66 23.07 -16.88 -4.41
CA ARG A 66 23.94 -16.21 -5.36
C ARG A 66 23.58 -16.58 -6.80
N GLN A 67 23.46 -17.86 -7.08
CA GLN A 67 23.07 -18.36 -8.42
C GLN A 67 21.72 -17.79 -8.86
N TYR A 68 20.76 -17.68 -7.94
CA TYR A 68 19.44 -17.12 -8.22
C TYR A 68 19.53 -15.62 -8.55
N SER A 69 20.29 -14.84 -7.78
CA SER A 69 20.54 -13.43 -8.10
C SER A 69 21.24 -13.28 -9.44
N ASP A 70 22.35 -14.01 -9.67
CA ASP A 70 23.12 -13.93 -10.91
C ASP A 70 22.26 -14.29 -12.14
N ALA A 71 21.36 -15.28 -12.02
CA ALA A 71 20.44 -15.67 -13.09
C ALA A 71 19.42 -14.58 -13.45
N LEU A 72 18.84 -13.90 -12.46
CA LEU A 72 17.92 -12.78 -12.71
C LEU A 72 18.65 -11.53 -13.20
N ASP A 73 19.84 -11.26 -12.68
CA ASP A 73 20.66 -10.12 -13.11
C ASP A 73 21.16 -10.30 -14.55
N ALA A 74 21.46 -11.53 -14.98
CA ALA A 74 21.78 -11.84 -16.38
C ALA A 74 20.62 -11.57 -17.36
N LEU A 75 19.38 -11.58 -16.84
CA LEU A 75 18.18 -11.21 -17.62
C LEU A 75 17.82 -9.73 -17.50
N GLY A 76 18.58 -8.94 -16.72
CA GLY A 76 18.24 -7.56 -16.41
C GLY A 76 16.92 -7.43 -15.66
N CYS A 77 16.59 -8.41 -14.81
CA CYS A 77 15.33 -8.47 -14.09
C CYS A 77 15.47 -7.82 -12.70
N GLU A 78 14.99 -6.60 -12.56
CA GLU A 78 14.82 -5.97 -11.25
C GLU A 78 13.63 -6.62 -10.52
N ARG A 79 13.81 -6.92 -9.23
CA ARG A 79 12.77 -7.53 -8.39
C ARG A 79 12.77 -6.95 -6.99
N ARG A 80 11.59 -6.92 -6.41
CA ARG A 80 11.38 -6.45 -5.04
C ARG A 80 10.22 -7.19 -4.39
N THR A 81 10.33 -7.40 -3.09
CA THR A 81 9.28 -7.95 -2.26
C THR A 81 9.00 -7.04 -1.06
N THR A 82 7.76 -7.00 -0.63
CA THR A 82 7.33 -6.30 0.59
C THR A 82 6.14 -7.03 1.20
N ALA A 83 5.94 -6.92 2.51
CA ALA A 83 4.75 -7.42 3.18
C ALA A 83 3.79 -6.27 3.49
N ASN A 84 2.49 -6.48 3.25
CA ASN A 84 1.40 -5.62 3.70
C ASN A 84 0.38 -6.46 4.49
N PRO A 85 -0.68 -5.88 5.07
CA PRO A 85 -1.64 -6.67 5.86
C PRO A 85 -2.23 -7.88 5.13
N PHE A 86 -2.47 -7.81 3.83
CA PHE A 86 -3.13 -8.86 3.05
C PHE A 86 -2.16 -9.80 2.34
N HIS A 87 -1.04 -9.25 1.83
CA HIS A 87 -0.18 -9.97 0.89
C HIS A 87 1.31 -9.78 1.18
N VAL A 88 2.10 -10.77 0.84
CA VAL A 88 3.45 -10.55 0.35
C VAL A 88 3.33 -10.12 -1.10
N LEU A 89 3.83 -8.93 -1.40
CA LEU A 89 3.84 -8.33 -2.72
C LEU A 89 5.19 -8.62 -3.37
N MET A 90 5.20 -9.21 -4.57
CA MET A 90 6.39 -9.31 -5.40
C MET A 90 6.19 -8.47 -6.66
N THR A 91 7.13 -7.60 -6.94
CA THR A 91 7.20 -6.86 -8.21
C THR A 91 8.47 -7.22 -8.96
N ALA A 92 8.39 -7.30 -10.28
CA ALA A 92 9.56 -7.43 -11.12
C ALA A 92 9.40 -6.65 -12.41
N THR A 93 10.53 -6.18 -12.97
CA THR A 93 10.58 -5.46 -14.23
C THR A 93 11.79 -5.96 -15.04
N ALA A 94 11.57 -6.26 -16.30
CA ALA A 94 12.60 -6.66 -17.24
C ALA A 94 12.30 -6.12 -18.65
N LEU A 95 13.19 -6.34 -19.59
CA LEU A 95 12.84 -6.16 -21.01
C LEU A 95 11.71 -7.14 -21.37
N GLY A 96 10.76 -6.72 -22.18
CA GLY A 96 9.63 -7.56 -22.61
C GLY A 96 10.08 -8.86 -23.27
N SER A 97 11.20 -8.82 -24.05
CA SER A 97 11.83 -9.99 -24.67
C SER A 97 12.44 -10.98 -23.66
N LYS A 98 12.66 -10.57 -22.40
CA LYS A 98 13.24 -11.39 -21.33
C LYS A 98 12.25 -11.87 -20.30
N LEU A 99 11.00 -11.37 -20.34
CA LEU A 99 9.99 -11.72 -19.36
C LEU A 99 9.69 -13.22 -19.32
N ALA A 100 9.58 -13.86 -20.48
CA ALA A 100 9.33 -15.31 -20.58
C ALA A 100 10.45 -16.15 -19.96
N ASP A 101 11.71 -15.69 -20.07
CA ASP A 101 12.88 -16.34 -19.47
C ASP A 101 12.95 -16.09 -17.95
N ALA A 102 12.55 -14.90 -17.49
CA ALA A 102 12.56 -14.54 -16.08
C ALA A 102 11.40 -15.20 -15.29
N LEU A 103 10.25 -15.44 -15.95
CA LEU A 103 9.04 -15.91 -15.27
C LEU A 103 9.21 -17.25 -14.54
N PRO A 104 9.91 -18.28 -15.06
CA PRO A 104 10.19 -19.50 -14.30
C PRO A 104 10.97 -19.24 -13.01
N LEU A 105 11.99 -18.36 -13.04
CA LEU A 105 12.78 -18.01 -11.86
C LEU A 105 11.93 -17.28 -10.81
N LEU A 106 11.13 -16.31 -11.23
CA LEU A 106 10.22 -15.57 -10.35
C LEU A 106 9.14 -16.49 -9.76
N THR A 107 8.65 -17.45 -10.56
CA THR A 107 7.70 -18.47 -10.10
C THR A 107 8.34 -19.37 -9.05
N ASP A 108 9.59 -19.78 -9.24
CA ASP A 108 10.31 -20.63 -8.29
C ASP A 108 10.49 -19.94 -6.93
N ALA A 109 10.69 -18.63 -6.88
CA ALA A 109 10.76 -17.89 -5.62
C ALA A 109 9.47 -18.02 -4.79
N VAL A 110 8.33 -18.20 -5.43
CA VAL A 110 7.04 -18.36 -4.73
C VAL A 110 6.69 -19.82 -4.47
N LEU A 111 6.85 -20.68 -5.47
CA LEU A 111 6.42 -22.07 -5.41
C LEU A 111 7.45 -22.98 -4.73
N ARG A 112 8.73 -22.67 -4.90
CA ARG A 112 9.87 -23.50 -4.46
C ARG A 112 10.98 -22.67 -3.84
N PRO A 113 10.70 -21.70 -2.92
CA PRO A 113 11.76 -20.98 -2.24
C PRO A 113 12.59 -21.95 -1.39
N ARG A 114 13.90 -21.80 -1.37
CA ARG A 114 14.77 -22.69 -0.60
C ARG A 114 14.60 -22.53 0.92
N LEU A 115 14.38 -21.30 1.36
CA LEU A 115 14.21 -20.97 2.79
C LEU A 115 15.29 -21.69 3.65
N GLU A 116 16.56 -21.44 3.32
CA GLU A 116 17.70 -22.09 4.01
C GLU A 116 17.91 -21.48 5.40
N ALA A 117 18.28 -22.35 6.35
CA ALA A 117 18.44 -21.95 7.76
C ALA A 117 19.53 -20.87 7.92
N ASP A 118 20.62 -20.97 7.16
CA ASP A 118 21.77 -20.06 7.24
C ASP A 118 21.42 -18.61 6.84
N HIS A 119 20.31 -18.41 6.11
CA HIS A 119 19.84 -17.09 5.74
C HIS A 119 18.90 -16.46 6.77
N LEU A 120 18.36 -17.21 7.73
CA LEU A 120 17.38 -16.70 8.70
C LEU A 120 17.99 -15.64 9.63
N ASP A 121 19.15 -15.90 10.21
CA ASP A 121 19.79 -14.95 11.13
C ASP A 121 20.24 -13.64 10.47
N PRO A 122 20.83 -13.64 9.27
CA PRO A 122 21.07 -12.41 8.53
C PRO A 122 19.78 -11.59 8.27
N VAL A 123 18.70 -12.24 7.82
CA VAL A 123 17.43 -11.56 7.53
C VAL A 123 16.77 -11.05 8.82
N ARG A 124 16.80 -11.83 9.90
CA ARG A 124 16.33 -11.40 11.22
C ARG A 124 17.03 -10.14 11.70
N ARG A 125 18.37 -10.09 11.57
CA ARG A 125 19.13 -8.88 11.94
C ARG A 125 18.74 -7.66 11.12
N LEU A 126 18.52 -7.81 9.81
CA LEU A 126 18.02 -6.72 8.98
C LEU A 126 16.64 -6.25 9.41
N ALA A 127 15.73 -7.17 9.75
CA ALA A 127 14.39 -6.82 10.22
C ALA A 127 14.44 -6.10 11.59
N LEU A 128 15.29 -6.56 12.52
CA LEU A 128 15.49 -5.90 13.82
C LEU A 128 16.10 -4.51 13.65
N GLN A 129 17.10 -4.36 12.78
CA GLN A 129 17.69 -3.06 12.45
C GLN A 129 16.67 -2.11 11.84
N ALA A 130 15.81 -2.60 10.93
CA ALA A 130 14.75 -1.79 10.35
C ALA A 130 13.70 -1.34 11.40
N LEU A 131 13.39 -2.23 12.37
CA LEU A 131 12.51 -1.91 13.49
C LEU A 131 13.11 -0.86 14.42
N GLU A 132 14.40 -0.99 14.78
CA GLU A 132 15.15 -0.02 15.59
C GLU A 132 15.24 1.33 14.88
N GLY A 133 15.51 1.34 13.58
CA GLY A 133 15.64 2.54 12.76
C GLY A 133 14.33 3.35 12.60
N LEU A 134 13.17 2.81 13.00
CA LEU A 134 11.90 3.57 12.97
C LEU A 134 11.95 4.83 13.84
N THR A 135 12.72 4.84 14.91
CA THR A 135 12.87 6.03 15.78
C THR A 135 13.62 7.17 15.10
N ASP A 136 14.41 6.87 14.07
CA ASP A 136 15.16 7.85 13.28
C ASP A 136 14.29 8.47 12.17
N ASP A 137 13.12 7.89 11.88
CA ASP A 137 12.09 8.44 10.98
C ASP A 137 10.75 8.63 11.71
N PRO A 138 10.64 9.69 12.55
CA PRO A 138 9.42 9.95 13.32
C PRO A 138 8.19 10.25 12.43
N GLN A 139 8.40 10.72 11.19
CA GLN A 139 7.32 10.91 10.22
C GLN A 139 6.69 9.57 9.83
N HIS A 140 7.51 8.59 9.46
CA HIS A 140 7.03 7.26 9.14
C HIS A 140 6.43 6.57 10.37
N LEU A 141 7.10 6.68 11.52
CA LEU A 141 6.65 6.08 12.77
C LEU A 141 5.28 6.60 13.22
N VAL A 142 4.99 7.92 13.11
CA VAL A 142 3.67 8.45 13.47
C VAL A 142 2.56 7.94 12.57
N MET A 143 2.85 7.72 11.28
CA MET A 143 1.88 7.13 10.34
C MET A 143 1.60 5.65 10.64
N LEU A 144 2.61 4.88 11.05
CA LEU A 144 2.42 3.51 11.53
C LEU A 144 1.55 3.48 12.80
N ARG A 145 1.83 4.36 13.76
CA ARG A 145 1.02 4.50 14.98
C ARG A 145 -0.42 4.88 14.68
N LEU A 146 -0.63 5.78 13.72
CA LEU A 146 -1.97 6.11 13.25
C LEU A 146 -2.69 4.87 12.71
N GLY A 147 -2.01 4.07 11.88
CA GLY A 147 -2.53 2.80 11.36
C GLY A 147 -2.90 1.81 12.47
N LEU A 148 -2.04 1.64 13.46
CA LEU A 148 -2.27 0.78 14.63
C LEU A 148 -3.55 1.15 15.40
N ARG A 149 -3.89 2.43 15.47
CA ARG A 149 -5.08 2.93 16.15
C ARG A 149 -6.33 2.91 15.28
N PHE A 150 -6.15 3.25 14.00
CA PHE A 150 -7.27 3.46 13.08
C PHE A 150 -7.81 2.16 12.51
N LEU A 151 -6.94 1.19 12.22
CA LEU A 151 -7.33 -0.08 11.62
C LEU A 151 -7.66 -1.10 12.71
N PRO A 152 -8.61 -2.02 12.47
CA PRO A 152 -8.88 -3.10 13.40
C PRO A 152 -7.79 -4.18 13.33
N PRO A 153 -7.49 -4.89 14.45
CA PRO A 153 -6.66 -6.06 14.40
C PRO A 153 -7.32 -7.21 13.62
N PRO A 154 -6.55 -8.05 12.90
CA PRO A 154 -5.09 -8.02 12.74
C PRO A 154 -4.59 -7.12 11.59
N TYR A 155 -5.46 -6.37 10.94
CA TYR A 155 -5.14 -5.53 9.77
C TYR A 155 -4.39 -4.24 10.11
N ASN A 156 -4.26 -3.92 11.39
CA ASN A 156 -3.46 -2.82 11.89
C ASN A 156 -1.97 -3.15 12.07
N ARG A 157 -1.55 -4.41 11.86
CA ARG A 157 -0.16 -4.83 12.00
C ARG A 157 0.75 -4.12 11.02
N THR A 158 1.90 -3.72 11.51
CA THR A 158 2.93 -3.10 10.67
C THR A 158 3.70 -4.16 9.88
N GLY A 159 4.36 -3.77 8.80
CA GLY A 159 5.28 -4.66 8.11
C GLY A 159 6.62 -4.87 8.81
N TYR A 160 6.79 -4.39 10.04
CA TYR A 160 8.06 -4.48 10.77
C TYR A 160 8.08 -5.62 11.81
N GLY A 161 6.92 -6.12 12.21
CA GLY A 161 6.79 -7.09 13.29
C GLY A 161 7.14 -6.49 14.66
N HIS A 162 7.49 -7.37 15.61
CA HIS A 162 7.97 -7.05 16.95
C HIS A 162 9.30 -7.76 17.23
N ALA A 163 10.17 -7.17 18.05
CA ALA A 163 11.47 -7.75 18.40
C ALA A 163 11.32 -9.17 18.98
N ASP A 164 10.36 -9.39 19.88
CA ASP A 164 10.08 -10.71 20.45
C ASP A 164 9.63 -11.71 19.40
N GLY A 165 8.77 -11.30 18.47
CA GLY A 165 8.31 -12.14 17.37
C GLY A 165 9.45 -12.52 16.45
N LEU A 166 10.21 -11.52 15.98
CA LEU A 166 11.36 -11.72 15.11
C LEU A 166 12.41 -12.67 15.74
N ASN A 167 12.68 -12.55 17.04
CA ASN A 167 13.65 -13.40 17.74
C ASN A 167 13.19 -14.86 17.92
N ARG A 168 11.89 -15.12 17.89
CA ARG A 168 11.31 -16.47 18.02
C ARG A 168 11.12 -17.21 16.71
N LEU A 169 11.32 -16.55 15.57
CA LEU A 169 11.15 -17.17 14.26
C LEU A 169 12.09 -18.37 14.09
N THR A 170 11.54 -19.44 13.57
CA THR A 170 12.28 -20.63 13.16
C THR A 170 12.08 -20.90 11.67
N ILE A 171 13.07 -21.51 11.04
CA ILE A 171 12.99 -21.80 9.61
C ILE A 171 11.84 -22.78 9.29
N GLU A 172 11.59 -23.74 10.19
CA GLU A 172 10.48 -24.69 10.09
C GLU A 172 9.12 -23.98 10.15
N GLY A 173 8.96 -23.03 11.08
CA GLY A 173 7.75 -22.20 11.18
C GLY A 173 7.51 -21.40 9.90
N LEU A 174 8.56 -20.73 9.39
CA LEU A 174 8.49 -19.97 8.14
C LEU A 174 8.12 -20.85 6.94
N ARG A 175 8.72 -22.05 6.80
CA ARG A 175 8.37 -23.02 5.76
C ARG A 175 6.91 -23.47 5.84
N GLN A 176 6.41 -23.74 7.05
CA GLN A 176 5.02 -24.13 7.27
C GLN A 176 4.05 -23.00 6.93
N THR A 177 4.34 -21.77 7.37
CA THR A 177 3.52 -20.60 7.07
C THR A 177 3.50 -20.32 5.57
N TRP A 178 4.66 -20.34 4.89
CA TRP A 178 4.72 -20.16 3.45
C TRP A 178 3.90 -21.22 2.69
N LYS A 179 4.10 -22.50 3.02
CA LYS A 179 3.35 -23.61 2.41
C LYS A 179 1.83 -23.49 2.59
N ARG A 180 1.38 -22.99 3.74
CA ARG A 180 -0.04 -22.81 4.04
C ARG A 180 -0.65 -21.62 3.34
N ARG A 181 0.10 -20.54 3.16
CA ARG A 181 -0.43 -19.25 2.73
C ARG A 181 -0.04 -18.84 1.31
N ALA A 182 1.12 -19.24 0.82
CA ALA A 182 1.53 -18.98 -0.56
C ALA A 182 0.84 -19.99 -1.49
N VAL A 183 -0.44 -19.75 -1.78
CA VAL A 183 -1.33 -20.64 -2.54
C VAL A 183 -2.04 -19.87 -3.66
N PRO A 184 -2.49 -20.57 -4.74
CA PRO A 184 -3.09 -19.88 -5.89
C PRO A 184 -4.45 -19.24 -5.57
N GLY A 185 -5.26 -19.87 -4.73
CA GLY A 185 -6.54 -19.30 -4.29
C GLY A 185 -6.31 -18.08 -3.41
N GLY A 186 -6.72 -16.89 -3.89
CA GLY A 186 -6.44 -15.58 -3.28
C GLY A 186 -5.21 -14.88 -3.85
N SER A 187 -4.38 -15.54 -4.67
CA SER A 187 -3.29 -14.90 -5.40
C SER A 187 -3.77 -14.16 -6.65
N ILE A 188 -3.16 -13.01 -6.90
CA ILE A 188 -3.40 -12.18 -8.10
C ILE A 188 -2.04 -11.86 -8.74
N LEU A 189 -1.89 -12.17 -10.02
CA LEU A 189 -0.66 -11.90 -10.78
C LEU A 189 -1.00 -11.04 -11.99
N SER A 190 -0.45 -9.85 -12.06
CA SER A 190 -0.69 -8.91 -13.16
C SER A 190 0.60 -8.59 -13.91
N PHE A 191 0.45 -8.35 -15.19
CA PHE A 191 1.53 -7.95 -16.10
C PHE A 191 1.11 -6.71 -16.86
N ALA A 192 2.04 -5.79 -17.11
CA ALA A 192 1.82 -4.64 -17.96
C ALA A 192 3.07 -4.28 -18.78
N GLY A 193 2.88 -3.59 -19.90
CA GLY A 193 3.95 -3.12 -20.78
C GLY A 193 4.08 -3.96 -22.07
N ALA A 194 5.30 -4.31 -22.42
CA ALA A 194 5.61 -5.14 -23.60
C ALA A 194 5.29 -6.62 -23.34
N VAL A 195 4.01 -6.94 -23.15
CA VAL A 195 3.51 -8.28 -22.81
C VAL A 195 2.61 -8.83 -23.91
N ASP A 196 2.67 -10.14 -24.12
CA ASP A 196 1.77 -10.89 -25.00
C ASP A 196 1.07 -11.97 -24.20
N ALA A 197 -0.21 -11.74 -23.90
CA ALA A 197 -1.03 -12.68 -23.16
C ALA A 197 -1.13 -14.05 -23.84
N LYS A 198 -1.18 -14.10 -25.20
CA LYS A 198 -1.28 -15.36 -25.95
C LYS A 198 -0.04 -16.21 -25.81
N ALA A 199 1.14 -15.59 -25.74
CA ALA A 199 2.42 -16.27 -25.54
C ALA A 199 2.64 -16.69 -24.07
N LEU A 200 2.25 -15.85 -23.10
CA LEU A 200 2.52 -16.08 -21.68
C LEU A 200 1.53 -17.04 -21.01
N LEU A 201 0.26 -17.04 -21.40
CA LEU A 201 -0.77 -17.89 -20.77
C LEU A 201 -0.45 -19.40 -20.81
N PRO A 202 0.00 -20.00 -21.95
CA PRO A 202 0.39 -21.40 -21.96
C PRO A 202 1.56 -21.72 -21.03
N LEU A 203 2.59 -20.83 -20.99
CA LEU A 203 3.71 -20.97 -20.08
C LEU A 203 3.24 -20.93 -18.62
N MET A 204 2.38 -19.98 -18.26
CA MET A 204 1.84 -19.87 -16.91
C MET A 204 1.00 -21.09 -16.52
N LYS A 205 0.13 -21.57 -17.40
CA LYS A 205 -0.64 -22.79 -17.16
C LYS A 205 0.28 -24.00 -16.89
N SER A 206 1.42 -24.07 -17.58
CA SER A 206 2.43 -25.11 -17.34
C SER A 206 3.15 -24.94 -16.00
N LEU A 207 3.58 -23.71 -15.67
CA LEU A 207 4.31 -23.41 -14.43
C LEU A 207 3.46 -23.62 -13.18
N PHE A 208 2.16 -23.28 -13.24
CA PHE A 208 1.25 -23.30 -12.10
C PHE A 208 0.35 -24.54 -12.02
N LYS A 209 0.47 -25.53 -12.91
CA LYS A 209 -0.42 -26.71 -12.98
C LYS A 209 -0.51 -27.50 -11.68
N ASP A 210 0.62 -27.62 -10.96
CA ASP A 210 0.73 -28.39 -9.73
C ASP A 210 0.62 -27.54 -8.47
N TRP A 211 0.52 -26.21 -8.60
CA TRP A 211 0.31 -25.29 -7.49
C TRP A 211 -1.17 -25.27 -7.12
N LYS A 212 -1.49 -25.75 -5.92
CA LYS A 212 -2.86 -25.96 -5.45
C LYS A 212 -3.06 -25.38 -4.06
N GLY A 213 -4.31 -25.17 -3.73
CA GLY A 213 -4.75 -24.71 -2.42
C GLY A 213 -5.45 -23.37 -2.46
N SER A 214 -6.09 -23.06 -1.35
CA SER A 214 -6.70 -21.75 -1.08
C SER A 214 -6.50 -21.42 0.38
N THR A 215 -6.44 -20.14 0.70
CA THR A 215 -6.42 -19.68 2.08
C THR A 215 -7.51 -18.64 2.27
N SER A 216 -8.10 -18.63 3.47
CA SER A 216 -8.98 -17.56 3.90
C SER A 216 -8.17 -16.39 4.41
N GLU A 217 -8.72 -15.20 4.27
CA GLU A 217 -8.19 -14.05 4.98
C GLU A 217 -8.43 -14.21 6.48
N PRO A 218 -7.50 -13.70 7.31
CA PRO A 218 -7.70 -13.69 8.75
C PRO A 218 -8.95 -12.89 9.14
N ASP A 219 -9.72 -13.43 10.06
CA ASP A 219 -10.88 -12.73 10.62
C ASP A 219 -10.44 -11.50 11.42
N GLN A 220 -11.28 -10.48 11.44
CA GLN A 220 -11.08 -9.32 12.31
C GLN A 220 -11.26 -9.76 13.77
N THR A 221 -10.23 -9.59 14.60
CA THR A 221 -10.22 -10.06 15.99
C THR A 221 -10.68 -9.01 17.01
N GLY A 222 -10.92 -7.76 16.58
CA GLY A 222 -11.36 -6.70 17.48
C GLY A 222 -11.76 -5.41 16.76
N ALA A 223 -12.23 -4.44 17.52
CA ALA A 223 -12.52 -3.09 17.02
C ALA A 223 -11.22 -2.26 16.95
N PRO A 224 -11.17 -1.24 16.08
CA PRO A 224 -10.07 -0.28 16.07
C PRO A 224 -10.05 0.53 17.36
N ALA A 225 -8.85 0.83 17.87
CA ALA A 225 -8.68 1.54 19.15
C ALA A 225 -9.13 3.00 19.10
N ARG A 226 -9.04 3.64 17.94
CA ARG A 226 -9.41 5.06 17.71
C ARG A 226 -8.84 6.04 18.77
N GLY A 227 -9.35 7.28 18.75
CA GLY A 227 -9.01 8.33 19.71
C GLY A 227 -7.59 8.88 19.57
N VAL A 228 -7.01 9.32 20.67
CA VAL A 228 -5.71 9.99 20.71
C VAL A 228 -4.62 9.04 21.19
N ASP A 229 -3.46 9.09 20.53
CA ASP A 229 -2.24 8.38 20.89
C ASP A 229 -1.06 9.34 20.92
N HIS A 230 -0.16 9.19 21.89
CA HIS A 230 1.08 9.95 21.96
C HIS A 230 2.24 9.04 22.30
N MET A 231 3.33 9.22 21.57
CA MET A 231 4.62 8.62 21.89
C MET A 231 5.61 9.73 22.22
N GLU A 232 6.11 9.73 23.43
CA GLU A 232 7.18 10.64 23.82
C GLU A 232 8.49 10.21 23.18
N LEU A 233 9.08 11.13 22.43
CA LEU A 233 10.39 10.97 21.80
C LEU A 233 11.09 12.33 21.76
N PRO A 234 12.40 12.41 22.16
CA PRO A 234 13.14 13.67 22.21
C PRO A 234 13.53 14.16 20.81
N THR A 235 12.53 14.54 20.02
CA THR A 235 12.70 15.05 18.67
C THR A 235 12.65 16.57 18.63
N SER A 236 13.29 17.20 17.65
CA SER A 236 13.22 18.64 17.42
C SER A 236 11.87 19.09 16.85
N GLN A 237 11.06 18.16 16.37
CA GLN A 237 9.72 18.39 15.84
C GLN A 237 8.69 17.56 16.60
N THR A 238 7.44 18.02 16.59
CA THR A 238 6.28 17.22 16.92
C THR A 238 5.59 16.81 15.62
N HIS A 239 5.47 15.50 15.41
CA HIS A 239 4.81 14.89 14.27
C HIS A 239 3.37 14.57 14.61
N LEU A 240 2.44 15.00 13.76
CA LEU A 240 1.00 14.79 13.92
C LEU A 240 0.50 13.97 12.74
N ALA A 241 -0.28 12.94 13.03
CA ALA A 241 -0.97 12.17 12.02
C ALA A 241 -2.45 12.02 12.41
N ILE A 242 -3.35 12.36 11.48
CA ILE A 242 -4.79 12.38 11.69
C ILE A 242 -5.43 11.40 10.71
N ALA A 243 -6.41 10.63 11.16
CA ALA A 243 -7.22 9.79 10.31
C ALA A 243 -8.71 10.02 10.53
N LEU A 244 -9.44 10.03 9.41
CA LEU A 244 -10.91 10.04 9.35
C LEU A 244 -11.36 8.87 8.49
N PRO A 245 -12.52 8.26 8.76
CA PRO A 245 -13.09 7.23 7.90
C PRO A 245 -13.33 7.76 6.48
N ALA A 246 -13.14 6.87 5.52
CA ALA A 246 -13.55 7.05 4.13
C ALA A 246 -14.22 5.76 3.64
N PRO A 247 -15.03 5.81 2.59
CA PRO A 247 -15.65 4.61 2.04
C PRO A 247 -14.62 3.69 1.38
N VAL A 248 -15.09 2.52 0.93
CA VAL A 248 -14.31 1.57 0.15
C VAL A 248 -14.10 2.04 -1.29
N ASP A 249 -13.13 1.45 -2.01
CA ASP A 249 -12.80 1.83 -3.40
C ASP A 249 -13.96 1.57 -4.39
N SER A 250 -14.82 0.59 -4.11
CA SER A 250 -16.00 0.29 -4.92
C SER A 250 -17.17 1.27 -4.74
N HIS A 251 -17.10 2.19 -3.78
CA HIS A 251 -18.15 3.17 -3.54
C HIS A 251 -18.27 4.19 -4.69
N ALA A 252 -19.50 4.60 -5.01
CA ALA A 252 -19.77 5.56 -6.11
C ALA A 252 -19.01 6.90 -5.95
N ASP A 253 -18.77 7.34 -4.71
CA ASP A 253 -18.06 8.59 -4.41
C ASP A 253 -16.53 8.46 -4.44
N ALA A 254 -15.96 7.28 -4.68
CA ALA A 254 -14.52 7.03 -4.55
C ALA A 254 -13.67 8.03 -5.37
N THR A 255 -14.02 8.28 -6.63
CA THR A 255 -13.31 9.23 -7.50
C THR A 255 -13.49 10.68 -7.03
N ALA A 256 -14.69 11.05 -6.58
CA ALA A 256 -14.97 12.37 -6.03
C ALA A 256 -14.15 12.66 -4.77
N LEU A 257 -14.00 11.68 -3.87
CA LEU A 257 -13.21 11.80 -2.64
C LEU A 257 -11.70 11.84 -2.91
N ARG A 258 -11.20 11.16 -3.96
CA ARG A 258 -9.82 11.33 -4.42
C ARG A 258 -9.55 12.76 -4.88
N LEU A 259 -10.45 13.35 -5.67
CA LEU A 259 -10.35 14.76 -6.08
C LEU A 259 -10.42 15.68 -4.86
N ALA A 260 -11.38 15.46 -3.98
CA ALA A 260 -11.56 16.26 -2.77
C ALA A 260 -10.30 16.22 -1.86
N SER A 261 -9.67 15.06 -1.70
CA SER A 261 -8.44 14.93 -0.91
C SER A 261 -7.25 15.68 -1.51
N MET A 262 -7.19 15.83 -2.85
CA MET A 262 -6.18 16.67 -3.50
C MET A 262 -6.35 18.16 -3.16
N VAL A 263 -7.60 18.65 -3.14
CA VAL A 263 -7.89 20.03 -2.72
C VAL A 263 -7.48 20.24 -1.26
N LEU A 264 -7.77 19.28 -0.40
CA LEU A 264 -7.46 19.39 1.02
C LEU A 264 -5.96 19.42 1.30
N GLY A 265 -5.19 18.44 0.78
CA GLY A 265 -3.78 18.28 1.17
C GLY A 265 -2.88 17.62 0.14
N GLY A 266 -3.30 17.48 -1.12
CA GLY A 266 -2.58 16.67 -2.11
C GLY A 266 -1.43 17.36 -2.83
N GLU A 267 -1.37 18.69 -2.84
CA GLU A 267 -0.40 19.49 -3.62
C GLU A 267 -0.03 20.79 -2.89
N SER A 268 0.97 21.52 -3.42
CA SER A 268 1.41 22.80 -2.87
C SER A 268 0.31 23.90 -2.90
N SER A 269 -0.66 23.79 -3.81
CA SER A 269 -1.83 24.67 -3.87
C SER A 269 -3.02 24.21 -3.01
N SER A 270 -2.86 23.14 -2.23
CA SER A 270 -3.91 22.61 -1.37
C SER A 270 -4.18 23.51 -0.16
N ARG A 271 -5.36 23.37 0.44
CA ARG A 271 -5.77 24.18 1.59
C ARG A 271 -4.82 24.02 2.78
N LEU A 272 -4.46 22.80 3.13
CA LEU A 272 -3.54 22.56 4.24
C LEU A 272 -2.17 23.19 4.00
N PHE A 273 -1.62 23.02 2.80
CA PHE A 273 -0.32 23.59 2.48
C PHE A 273 -0.35 25.13 2.55
N THR A 274 -1.34 25.75 1.91
CA THR A 274 -1.51 27.19 1.89
C THR A 274 -1.78 27.78 3.28
N GLU A 275 -2.72 27.19 4.03
CA GLU A 275 -3.18 27.79 5.30
C GLU A 275 -2.23 27.48 6.47
N VAL A 276 -1.67 26.27 6.54
CA VAL A 276 -0.84 25.86 7.67
C VAL A 276 0.62 26.24 7.44
N ARG A 277 1.15 26.02 6.22
CA ARG A 277 2.57 26.24 5.92
C ARG A 277 2.85 27.63 5.38
N GLU A 278 2.20 28.06 4.28
CA GLU A 278 2.56 29.32 3.63
C GLU A 278 2.11 30.53 4.42
N LYS A 279 0.82 30.62 4.76
CA LYS A 279 0.28 31.82 5.41
C LYS A 279 0.67 31.96 6.87
N ARG A 280 0.77 30.85 7.61
CA ARG A 280 1.01 30.87 9.07
C ARG A 280 2.39 30.38 9.48
N GLY A 281 3.13 29.73 8.59
CA GLY A 281 4.46 29.21 8.88
C GLY A 281 4.50 28.22 10.05
N LEU A 282 3.41 27.46 10.27
CA LEU A 282 3.26 26.61 11.45
C LEU A 282 4.04 25.29 11.34
N CYS A 283 4.32 24.83 10.12
CA CYS A 283 4.99 23.56 9.88
C CYS A 283 5.89 23.63 8.66
N TYR A 284 6.89 22.74 8.60
CA TYR A 284 7.72 22.56 7.41
C TYR A 284 7.04 21.65 6.37
N SER A 285 6.34 20.63 6.83
CA SER A 285 5.65 19.66 5.97
C SER A 285 4.23 19.46 6.46
N VAL A 286 3.28 19.50 5.54
CA VAL A 286 1.87 19.19 5.76
C VAL A 286 1.29 18.62 4.47
N GLY A 287 0.44 17.61 4.58
CA GLY A 287 -0.25 17.03 3.45
C GLY A 287 -1.37 16.10 3.88
N GLY A 288 -2.20 15.71 2.92
CA GLY A 288 -3.30 14.79 3.16
C GLY A 288 -3.62 13.97 1.92
N SER A 289 -4.07 12.75 2.11
CA SER A 289 -4.46 11.84 1.04
C SER A 289 -5.55 10.89 1.50
N VAL A 290 -6.37 10.41 0.56
CA VAL A 290 -7.33 9.35 0.83
C VAL A 290 -6.80 8.01 0.33
N SER A 291 -6.85 6.99 1.18
CA SER A 291 -6.60 5.59 0.85
C SER A 291 -7.94 4.85 0.86
N LEU A 292 -8.33 4.30 -0.28
CA LEU A 292 -9.58 3.55 -0.45
C LEU A 292 -9.23 2.08 -0.66
N GLY A 293 -9.49 1.27 0.36
CA GLY A 293 -9.26 -0.17 0.33
C GLY A 293 -10.47 -0.95 -0.17
N ARG A 294 -10.36 -2.29 -0.09
CA ARG A 294 -11.46 -3.20 -0.44
C ARG A 294 -12.58 -3.13 0.61
N ASP A 295 -12.23 -3.14 1.89
CA ASP A 295 -13.18 -3.29 2.99
C ASP A 295 -13.32 -2.00 3.81
N ARG A 296 -12.40 -1.06 3.66
CA ARG A 296 -12.35 0.20 4.41
C ARG A 296 -11.52 1.25 3.70
N GLY A 297 -11.79 2.51 4.02
CA GLY A 297 -11.00 3.64 3.56
C GLY A 297 -10.62 4.59 4.69
N MET A 298 -9.64 5.43 4.43
CA MET A 298 -9.09 6.39 5.38
C MET A 298 -8.65 7.66 4.65
N LEU A 299 -9.14 8.81 5.11
CA LEU A 299 -8.48 10.09 4.84
C LEU A 299 -7.42 10.28 5.90
N GLN A 300 -6.18 10.45 5.50
CA GLN A 300 -5.04 10.67 6.39
C GLN A 300 -4.40 12.02 6.14
N ILE A 301 -3.98 12.68 7.21
CA ILE A 301 -3.28 13.97 7.18
C ILE A 301 -2.04 13.84 8.04
N TYR A 302 -0.93 14.37 7.56
CA TYR A 302 0.32 14.48 8.30
C TYR A 302 0.75 15.94 8.41
N ALA A 303 1.35 16.32 9.55
CA ALA A 303 2.08 17.57 9.70
C ALA A 303 3.28 17.39 10.63
N GLY A 304 4.42 18.01 10.26
CA GLY A 304 5.63 18.12 11.10
C GLY A 304 5.84 19.59 11.51
N SER A 305 5.80 19.86 12.81
CA SER A 305 5.85 21.21 13.39
C SER A 305 6.86 21.29 14.53
N THR A 306 7.28 22.48 14.92
CA THR A 306 8.04 22.61 16.18
C THR A 306 7.12 22.32 17.38
N PRO A 307 7.65 21.81 18.52
CA PRO A 307 6.83 21.51 19.69
C PRO A 307 5.99 22.72 20.16
N GLN A 308 6.56 23.92 20.08
CA GLN A 308 5.89 25.17 20.50
C GLN A 308 4.69 25.54 19.61
N ARG A 309 4.70 25.12 18.34
CA ARG A 309 3.66 25.45 17.34
C ARG A 309 2.69 24.28 17.09
N ALA A 310 2.97 23.08 17.60
CA ALA A 310 2.23 21.87 17.28
C ALA A 310 0.74 21.98 17.66
N GLY A 311 0.42 22.59 18.80
CA GLY A 311 -0.97 22.86 19.18
C GLY A 311 -1.71 23.80 18.21
N GLN A 312 -1.02 24.88 17.76
CA GLN A 312 -1.59 25.79 16.75
C GLN A 312 -1.73 25.10 15.38
N THR A 313 -0.78 24.24 15.02
CA THR A 313 -0.84 23.44 13.80
C THR A 313 -2.07 22.55 13.81
N LEU A 314 -2.31 21.81 14.89
CA LEU A 314 -3.50 20.97 15.04
C LEU A 314 -4.80 21.77 14.97
N ALA A 315 -4.86 22.91 15.67
CA ALA A 315 -6.04 23.80 15.64
C ALA A 315 -6.30 24.35 14.22
N CYS A 316 -5.23 24.73 13.48
CA CYS A 316 -5.36 25.19 12.10
C CYS A 316 -5.88 24.08 11.19
N ILE A 317 -5.34 22.83 11.29
CA ILE A 317 -5.80 21.70 10.51
C ILE A 317 -7.29 21.41 10.81
N ARG A 318 -7.70 21.42 12.06
CA ARG A 318 -9.13 21.25 12.46
C ARG A 318 -10.02 22.32 11.83
N GLY A 319 -9.62 23.59 11.89
CA GLY A 319 -10.37 24.67 11.27
C GLY A 319 -10.47 24.53 9.75
N GLU A 320 -9.42 23.99 9.07
CA GLU A 320 -9.49 23.71 7.64
C GLU A 320 -10.44 22.54 7.34
N LEU A 321 -10.44 21.49 8.14
CA LEU A 321 -11.37 20.38 8.01
C LEU A 321 -12.83 20.84 8.19
N GLU A 322 -13.12 21.73 9.13
CA GLU A 322 -14.44 22.32 9.30
C GLU A 322 -14.88 23.14 8.09
N ARG A 323 -13.98 23.96 7.53
CA ARG A 323 -14.24 24.70 6.28
C ARG A 323 -14.42 23.77 5.10
N PHE A 324 -13.60 22.71 5.02
CA PHE A 324 -13.67 21.71 3.97
C PHE A 324 -15.01 20.95 3.97
N ALA A 325 -15.59 20.69 5.14
CA ALA A 325 -16.91 20.08 5.28
C ALA A 325 -18.05 20.86 4.59
N SER A 326 -17.86 22.18 4.37
CA SER A 326 -18.80 23.04 3.64
C SER A 326 -18.62 22.96 2.10
N GLY A 327 -17.64 22.18 1.62
CA GLY A 327 -17.38 21.98 0.19
C GLY A 327 -16.13 22.74 -0.32
N ILE A 328 -15.92 22.61 -1.62
CA ILE A 328 -14.83 23.23 -2.38
C ILE A 328 -15.38 24.24 -3.39
N THR A 329 -14.53 25.16 -3.85
CA THR A 329 -14.88 26.16 -4.86
C THR A 329 -14.72 25.60 -6.28
N GLN A 330 -15.25 26.30 -7.27
CA GLN A 330 -15.08 25.94 -8.69
C GLN A 330 -13.60 25.96 -9.11
N GLU A 331 -12.84 26.95 -8.66
CA GLU A 331 -11.43 27.07 -8.98
C GLU A 331 -10.61 25.90 -8.40
N GLU A 332 -10.87 25.51 -7.13
CA GLU A 332 -10.25 24.34 -6.49
C GLU A 332 -10.61 23.04 -7.23
N PHE A 333 -11.87 22.89 -7.61
CA PHE A 333 -12.34 21.75 -8.38
C PHE A 333 -11.63 21.61 -9.72
N ASP A 334 -11.56 22.69 -10.52
CA ASP A 334 -10.97 22.65 -11.86
C ASP A 334 -9.47 22.34 -11.80
N ARG A 335 -8.75 22.93 -10.86
CA ARG A 335 -7.33 22.67 -10.60
C ARG A 335 -7.10 21.20 -10.19
N ALA A 336 -7.84 20.72 -9.22
CA ALA A 336 -7.68 19.35 -8.71
C ALA A 336 -8.09 18.31 -9.76
N ARG A 337 -9.14 18.57 -10.57
CA ARG A 337 -9.54 17.70 -11.66
C ARG A 337 -8.43 17.55 -12.70
N THR A 338 -7.80 18.66 -13.09
CA THR A 338 -6.65 18.64 -14.01
C THR A 338 -5.47 17.86 -13.41
N GLY A 339 -5.12 18.11 -12.15
CA GLY A 339 -4.04 17.41 -11.45
C GLY A 339 -4.29 15.90 -11.33
N LEU A 340 -5.51 15.50 -10.95
CA LEU A 340 -5.88 14.09 -10.83
C LEU A 340 -5.80 13.36 -12.18
N LYS A 341 -6.30 14.00 -13.24
CA LYS A 341 -6.23 13.45 -14.59
C LYS A 341 -4.79 13.32 -15.08
N SER A 342 -3.96 14.33 -14.85
CA SER A 342 -2.53 14.27 -15.18
C SER A 342 -1.81 13.13 -14.46
N ARG A 343 -2.08 12.90 -13.18
CA ARG A 343 -1.51 11.77 -12.43
C ARG A 343 -1.90 10.42 -13.05
N VAL A 344 -3.17 10.24 -13.43
CA VAL A 344 -3.65 9.02 -14.09
C VAL A 344 -2.91 8.79 -15.42
N ILE A 345 -2.74 9.83 -16.24
CA ILE A 345 -2.03 9.73 -17.52
C ILE A 345 -0.57 9.35 -17.31
N MET A 346 0.13 10.06 -16.39
CA MET A 346 1.55 9.78 -16.09
C MET A 346 1.78 8.38 -15.53
N GLN A 347 0.83 7.84 -14.76
CA GLN A 347 0.90 6.43 -14.33
C GLN A 347 0.84 5.46 -15.51
N GLY A 348 0.21 5.84 -16.60
CA GLY A 348 0.16 5.05 -17.84
C GLY A 348 1.50 4.87 -18.53
N GLU A 349 2.47 5.74 -18.26
CA GLU A 349 3.82 5.69 -18.85
C GLU A 349 4.76 4.73 -18.12
N SER A 350 4.30 4.07 -17.04
CA SER A 350 5.07 3.12 -16.25
C SER A 350 4.44 1.73 -16.26
N ALA A 351 5.11 0.76 -16.85
CA ALA A 351 4.69 -0.64 -16.82
C ALA A 351 4.52 -1.15 -15.36
N ALA A 352 5.43 -0.79 -14.46
CA ALA A 352 5.37 -1.19 -13.05
C ALA A 352 4.16 -0.58 -12.33
N ALA A 353 3.85 0.71 -12.57
CA ALA A 353 2.67 1.36 -11.99
C ALA A 353 1.38 0.73 -12.53
N ARG A 354 1.31 0.40 -13.83
CA ARG A 354 0.15 -0.26 -14.44
C ARG A 354 -0.05 -1.69 -13.92
N ALA A 355 1.01 -2.49 -13.85
CA ALA A 355 0.94 -3.83 -13.26
C ALA A 355 0.42 -3.77 -11.81
N SER A 356 0.98 -2.88 -10.99
CA SER A 356 0.55 -2.72 -9.60
C SER A 356 -0.90 -2.21 -9.49
N SER A 357 -1.31 -1.29 -10.38
CA SER A 357 -2.69 -0.79 -10.45
C SER A 357 -3.67 -1.91 -10.80
N ALA A 358 -3.36 -2.72 -11.81
CA ALA A 358 -4.21 -3.82 -12.25
C ALA A 358 -4.38 -4.90 -11.16
N ALA A 359 -3.28 -5.30 -10.48
CA ALA A 359 -3.36 -6.22 -9.34
C ALA A 359 -4.20 -5.64 -8.20
N GLY A 360 -3.96 -4.36 -7.85
CA GLY A 360 -4.70 -3.65 -6.82
C GLY A 360 -6.19 -3.50 -7.15
N ASP A 361 -6.54 -3.25 -8.39
CA ASP A 361 -7.92 -3.14 -8.86
C ASP A 361 -8.64 -4.51 -8.79
N LEU A 362 -7.99 -5.59 -9.21
CA LEU A 362 -8.53 -6.94 -9.06
C LEU A 362 -8.79 -7.28 -7.59
N PHE A 363 -7.87 -6.92 -6.70
CA PHE A 363 -8.04 -7.14 -5.26
C PHE A 363 -9.17 -6.30 -4.66
N ARG A 364 -9.26 -5.01 -5.01
CA ARG A 364 -10.24 -4.09 -4.41
C ARG A 364 -11.61 -4.13 -5.06
N LEU A 365 -11.66 -4.34 -6.39
CA LEU A 365 -12.85 -4.17 -7.21
C LEU A 365 -13.30 -5.45 -7.93
N GLY A 366 -12.46 -6.50 -7.96
CA GLY A 366 -12.70 -7.71 -8.77
C GLY A 366 -12.58 -7.50 -10.28
N LYS A 367 -12.19 -6.32 -10.74
CA LYS A 367 -12.00 -5.96 -12.17
C LYS A 367 -10.88 -4.96 -12.34
N VAL A 368 -10.23 -4.94 -13.50
CA VAL A 368 -9.20 -3.95 -13.85
C VAL A 368 -9.87 -2.74 -14.51
N ARG A 369 -9.47 -1.54 -14.11
CA ARG A 369 -9.84 -0.28 -14.77
C ARG A 369 -8.75 0.11 -15.77
N SER A 370 -9.15 0.39 -17.00
CA SER A 370 -8.24 1.01 -17.97
C SER A 370 -7.96 2.47 -17.61
N LEU A 371 -6.90 3.05 -18.19
CA LEU A 371 -6.63 4.49 -18.06
C LEU A 371 -7.82 5.34 -18.61
N ALA A 372 -8.46 4.85 -19.67
CA ALA A 372 -9.64 5.50 -20.24
C ALA A 372 -10.82 5.51 -19.26
N ASP A 373 -11.06 4.38 -18.56
CA ASP A 373 -12.11 4.30 -17.53
C ASP A 373 -11.83 5.27 -16.39
N MET A 374 -10.58 5.33 -15.92
CA MET A 374 -10.17 6.24 -14.86
C MET A 374 -10.31 7.71 -15.28
N ALA A 375 -9.87 8.05 -16.51
CA ALA A 375 -10.02 9.39 -17.05
C ALA A 375 -11.49 9.79 -17.22
N ALA A 376 -12.32 8.89 -17.78
CA ALA A 376 -13.74 9.13 -17.94
C ALA A 376 -14.47 9.33 -16.59
N ALA A 377 -14.08 8.56 -15.55
CA ALA A 377 -14.62 8.75 -14.20
C ALA A 377 -14.28 10.14 -13.63
N ILE A 378 -13.08 10.67 -13.92
CA ILE A 378 -12.68 12.01 -13.51
C ILE A 378 -13.41 13.08 -14.33
N ASP A 379 -13.52 12.90 -15.66
CA ASP A 379 -14.22 13.84 -16.53
C ASP A 379 -15.72 13.94 -16.22
N GLY A 380 -16.33 12.85 -15.73
CA GLY A 380 -17.72 12.81 -15.29
C GLY A 380 -18.01 13.51 -13.96
N LEU A 381 -16.98 13.94 -13.21
CA LEU A 381 -17.18 14.67 -11.96
C LEU A 381 -17.68 16.09 -12.21
N THR A 382 -18.56 16.55 -11.32
CA THR A 382 -19.03 17.93 -11.24
C THR A 382 -18.71 18.49 -9.86
N LEU A 383 -18.61 19.81 -9.72
CA LEU A 383 -18.46 20.47 -8.42
C LEU A 383 -19.57 20.02 -7.45
N ALA A 384 -20.81 19.93 -7.93
CA ALA A 384 -21.94 19.51 -7.11
C ALA A 384 -21.77 18.06 -6.60
N SER A 385 -21.30 17.11 -7.45
CA SER A 385 -21.08 15.73 -7.05
C SER A 385 -19.97 15.60 -6.02
N VAL A 386 -18.88 16.36 -6.17
CA VAL A 386 -17.76 16.37 -5.21
C VAL A 386 -18.17 16.96 -3.87
N ASN A 387 -18.89 18.10 -3.87
CA ASN A 387 -19.40 18.71 -2.64
C ASN A 387 -20.42 17.82 -1.93
N ALA A 388 -21.28 17.12 -2.66
CA ALA A 388 -22.18 16.14 -2.08
C ALA A 388 -21.44 14.96 -1.43
N ALA A 389 -20.35 14.48 -2.06
CA ALA A 389 -19.50 13.43 -1.48
C ALA A 389 -18.79 13.92 -0.20
N ILE A 390 -18.23 15.13 -0.20
CA ILE A 390 -17.62 15.73 0.99
C ILE A 390 -18.65 15.82 2.12
N ALA A 391 -19.84 16.35 1.85
CA ALA A 391 -20.89 16.51 2.86
C ALA A 391 -21.34 15.15 3.46
N ARG A 392 -21.38 14.10 2.64
CA ARG A 392 -21.80 12.75 3.05
C ARG A 392 -20.77 12.08 3.93
N HIS A 393 -19.48 12.17 3.58
CA HIS A 393 -18.42 11.40 4.23
C HIS A 393 -17.61 12.21 5.25
N TRP A 394 -17.45 13.51 5.03
CA TRP A 394 -16.63 14.40 5.86
C TRP A 394 -17.35 15.69 6.25
N GLY A 395 -18.70 15.64 6.29
CA GLY A 395 -19.56 16.74 6.74
C GLY A 395 -19.57 16.91 8.27
N LYS A 396 -20.60 17.55 8.80
CA LYS A 396 -20.72 17.79 10.24
C LYS A 396 -20.68 16.48 11.04
N GLY A 397 -19.89 16.46 12.10
CA GLY A 397 -19.77 15.29 13.00
C GLY A 397 -18.50 14.45 12.80
N TRP A 398 -17.64 14.77 11.85
CA TRP A 398 -16.37 14.06 11.61
C TRP A 398 -15.48 13.91 12.86
N MET A 399 -15.61 14.84 13.84
CA MET A 399 -14.86 14.80 15.11
C MET A 399 -15.13 13.54 15.94
N HIS A 400 -16.27 12.88 15.79
CA HIS A 400 -16.59 11.66 16.53
C HIS A 400 -15.75 10.45 16.07
N ASP A 401 -15.31 10.45 14.82
CA ASP A 401 -14.51 9.37 14.22
C ASP A 401 -13.03 9.72 14.04
N PHE A 402 -12.63 10.85 14.62
CA PHE A 402 -11.27 11.37 14.53
C PHE A 402 -10.28 10.48 15.32
N THR A 403 -9.19 10.13 14.66
CA THR A 403 -8.06 9.45 15.29
C THR A 403 -6.82 10.31 15.10
N LEU A 404 -6.09 10.54 16.19
CA LEU A 404 -4.85 11.32 16.21
C LEU A 404 -3.71 10.47 16.78
N ALA A 405 -2.61 10.40 16.07
CA ALA A 405 -1.33 9.93 16.61
C ALA A 405 -0.33 11.09 16.62
N THR A 406 0.46 11.20 17.67
CA THR A 406 1.52 12.21 17.78
C THR A 406 2.81 11.59 18.28
N ILE A 407 3.94 12.13 17.81
CA ILE A 407 5.29 11.82 18.31
C ILE A 407 5.98 13.16 18.58
N GLY A 408 6.56 13.30 19.75
CA GLY A 408 7.27 14.53 20.13
C GLY A 408 7.64 14.53 21.60
N PRO A 409 8.27 15.61 22.10
CA PRO A 409 8.78 15.67 23.47
C PRO A 409 7.67 15.77 24.54
N ALA A 410 6.44 16.08 24.17
CA ALA A 410 5.31 16.16 25.09
C ALA A 410 3.98 15.96 24.35
N PRO A 411 2.94 15.45 25.03
CA PRO A 411 1.59 15.35 24.48
C PRO A 411 0.98 16.75 24.23
N LEU A 412 0.09 16.82 23.24
CA LEU A 412 -0.60 18.06 22.91
C LEU A 412 -1.80 18.27 23.83
N GLU A 413 -1.85 19.37 24.57
CA GLU A 413 -2.99 19.74 25.44
C GLU A 413 -4.30 19.89 24.64
N ALA A 414 -4.23 20.41 23.42
CA ALA A 414 -5.37 20.59 22.52
C ALA A 414 -5.90 19.28 21.88
N ALA A 415 -5.30 18.14 22.19
CA ALA A 415 -5.71 16.82 21.66
C ALA A 415 -6.82 16.15 22.49
N ARG A 416 -7.16 16.70 23.65
CA ARG A 416 -8.21 16.21 24.58
C ARG A 416 -9.59 16.74 24.25
#